data_28e7ac4a6396a087a2f87c03444edc40
#
_entry.id   28e7ac4a6396a087a2f87c03444edc40
#
_cell.length_a   1.000
_cell.length_b   1.000
_cell.length_c   1.000
_cell.angle_alpha   90.00
_cell.angle_beta   90.00
_cell.angle_gamma   90.00
#
_symmetry.space_group_name_H-M   'P 1'
#
loop_
_entity.id
_entity.type
_entity.pdbx_description
1 polymer ?
#
loop_
_entity_poly.entity_id
_entity_poly.type
_entity_poly.pdbx_seq_one_letter_code
_entity_poly.pdbx_strand_id
1 'polypeptide(L)'
;MTNLDELLELAQSIVVRVMATLAEARAGATTDPLALVLATKSTNTDMVTEMDLWAERHITEALIAARPNDAIVGEEGTRREGSSGVHWYVDPIDGTTNYLYGHPGYSVSIGASVDGELAVGVVGDPTLGEVFRARRGGGAFRNDVPIAVSNRSSLAEALVGTGFGYRADRRRAQAQVLQQVLPEVRDIRRMGGAAIDLCSVACGRLDAYYEYGISSWDVAAGTVIALESGAAVTDLAGRPTLGPMIVAAGAPLHGDLCVLLRAARADQMPT
;
A
#
# COMPACT_ATOMS: atom_id res chain seq x y z
N MET A 1 25.53 -12.56 -0.66
CA MET A 1 24.61 -11.40 -0.60
C MET A 1 23.37 -11.74 -1.40
N THR A 2 22.19 -11.44 -0.89
CA THR A 2 20.91 -11.64 -1.59
C THR A 2 20.85 -10.74 -2.82
N ASN A 3 20.51 -11.30 -3.98
CA ASN A 3 20.38 -10.55 -5.23
C ASN A 3 19.01 -9.85 -5.26
N LEU A 4 18.98 -8.52 -5.20
CA LEU A 4 17.72 -7.74 -5.18
C LEU A 4 17.01 -7.76 -6.53
N ASP A 5 17.74 -7.90 -7.64
CA ASP A 5 17.13 -7.98 -8.97
C ASP A 5 16.34 -9.28 -9.12
N GLU A 6 16.86 -10.42 -8.64
CA GLU A 6 16.13 -11.70 -8.62
C GLU A 6 14.86 -11.64 -7.76
N LEU A 7 14.91 -10.97 -6.60
CA LEU A 7 13.72 -10.77 -5.76
C LEU A 7 12.68 -9.90 -6.46
N LEU A 8 13.13 -8.82 -7.14
CA LEU A 8 12.25 -7.91 -7.88
C LEU A 8 11.56 -8.62 -9.04
N GLU A 9 12.31 -9.37 -9.85
CA GLU A 9 11.80 -10.13 -10.99
C GLU A 9 10.77 -11.19 -10.54
N LEU A 10 11.06 -11.89 -9.44
CA LEU A 10 10.14 -12.87 -8.86
C LEU A 10 8.83 -12.20 -8.43
N ALA A 11 8.89 -11.12 -7.63
CA ALA A 11 7.72 -10.38 -7.17
C ALA A 11 6.91 -9.84 -8.36
N GLN A 12 7.58 -9.22 -9.34
CA GLN A 12 6.92 -8.67 -10.53
C GLN A 12 6.20 -9.76 -11.34
N SER A 13 6.85 -10.91 -11.56
CA SER A 13 6.25 -12.01 -12.30
C SER A 13 4.98 -12.57 -11.63
N ILE A 14 4.97 -12.57 -10.28
CA ILE A 14 3.81 -13.01 -9.49
C ILE A 14 2.69 -11.96 -9.55
N VAL A 15 3.01 -10.68 -9.28
CA VAL A 15 2.04 -9.58 -9.32
C VAL A 15 1.33 -9.50 -10.67
N VAL A 16 2.08 -9.56 -11.79
CA VAL A 16 1.50 -9.50 -13.14
C VAL A 16 0.49 -10.62 -13.40
N ARG A 17 0.80 -11.85 -12.95
CA ARG A 17 -0.14 -12.98 -13.12
C ARG A 17 -1.38 -12.84 -12.25
N VAL A 18 -1.21 -12.46 -10.99
CA VAL A 18 -2.33 -12.34 -10.03
C VAL A 18 -3.25 -11.19 -10.45
N MET A 19 -2.70 -10.01 -10.78
CA MET A 19 -3.51 -8.87 -11.21
C MET A 19 -4.34 -9.16 -12.47
N ALA A 20 -3.80 -9.91 -13.42
CA ALA A 20 -4.54 -10.32 -14.62
C ALA A 20 -5.75 -11.19 -14.27
N THR A 21 -5.55 -12.18 -13.40
CA THR A 21 -6.64 -13.05 -12.93
C THR A 21 -7.71 -12.28 -12.14
N LEU A 22 -7.29 -11.34 -11.27
CA LEU A 22 -8.23 -10.47 -10.53
C LEU A 22 -9.06 -9.59 -11.47
N ALA A 23 -8.44 -9.02 -12.52
CA ALA A 23 -9.15 -8.23 -13.53
C ALA A 23 -10.20 -9.07 -14.29
N GLU A 24 -9.83 -10.28 -14.72
CA GLU A 24 -10.74 -11.20 -15.40
C GLU A 24 -11.89 -11.64 -14.49
N ALA A 25 -11.59 -12.04 -13.24
CA ALA A 25 -12.58 -12.44 -12.26
C ALA A 25 -13.57 -11.30 -11.97
N ARG A 26 -13.06 -10.06 -11.83
CA ARG A 26 -13.92 -8.88 -11.58
C ARG A 26 -14.80 -8.54 -12.78
N ALA A 27 -14.28 -8.63 -14.01
CA ALA A 27 -15.04 -8.39 -15.23
C ALA A 27 -16.20 -9.38 -15.42
N GLY A 28 -16.04 -10.63 -14.96
CA GLY A 28 -17.07 -11.68 -15.00
C GLY A 28 -17.99 -11.73 -13.77
N ALA A 29 -17.77 -10.88 -12.76
CA ALA A 29 -18.49 -10.95 -11.50
C ALA A 29 -19.91 -10.39 -11.60
N THR A 30 -20.77 -10.84 -10.66
CA THR A 30 -22.13 -10.31 -10.47
C THR A 30 -22.14 -8.81 -10.18
N THR A 31 -23.27 -8.16 -10.47
CA THR A 31 -23.51 -6.75 -10.14
C THR A 31 -23.80 -6.50 -8.66
N ASP A 32 -24.10 -7.55 -7.88
CA ASP A 32 -24.28 -7.45 -6.44
C ASP A 32 -22.93 -7.65 -5.73
N PRO A 33 -22.29 -6.58 -5.19
CA PRO A 33 -21.01 -6.69 -4.51
C PRO A 33 -21.04 -7.62 -3.31
N LEU A 34 -22.15 -7.66 -2.58
CA LEU A 34 -22.27 -8.45 -1.35
C LEU A 34 -22.33 -9.96 -1.62
N ALA A 35 -22.72 -10.37 -2.83
CA ALA A 35 -22.67 -11.78 -3.23
C ALA A 35 -21.25 -12.33 -3.37
N LEU A 36 -20.24 -11.47 -3.40
CA LEU A 36 -18.81 -11.85 -3.46
C LEU A 36 -18.16 -11.96 -2.07
N VAL A 37 -18.84 -11.51 -1.02
CA VAL A 37 -18.30 -11.55 0.35
C VAL A 37 -18.36 -12.96 0.90
N LEU A 38 -17.19 -13.51 1.24
CA LEU A 38 -17.07 -14.82 1.89
C LEU A 38 -17.20 -14.71 3.41
N ALA A 39 -16.52 -13.72 4.00
CA ALA A 39 -16.46 -13.51 5.43
C ALA A 39 -16.17 -12.03 5.77
N THR A 40 -16.20 -11.72 7.06
CA THR A 40 -15.75 -10.44 7.61
C THR A 40 -14.71 -10.68 8.70
N LYS A 41 -13.69 -9.81 8.80
CA LYS A 41 -12.59 -9.90 9.78
C LYS A 41 -12.95 -9.18 11.09
N SER A 42 -12.51 -7.94 11.24
CA SER A 42 -12.62 -7.18 12.48
C SER A 42 -14.00 -6.51 12.67
N THR A 43 -14.70 -6.20 11.59
CA THR A 43 -16.03 -5.57 11.56
C THR A 43 -16.82 -6.05 10.34
N ASN A 44 -18.14 -5.75 10.31
CA ASN A 44 -19.01 -6.06 9.16
C ASN A 44 -18.62 -5.31 7.86
N THR A 45 -17.70 -4.36 7.94
CA THR A 45 -17.19 -3.59 6.80
C THR A 45 -15.78 -3.98 6.39
N ASP A 46 -15.18 -4.92 7.12
CA ASP A 46 -13.85 -5.50 6.87
C ASP A 46 -14.06 -6.86 6.19
N MET A 47 -14.22 -6.83 4.87
CA MET A 47 -14.72 -7.95 4.07
C MET A 47 -13.59 -8.74 3.42
N VAL A 48 -13.79 -10.06 3.30
CA VAL A 48 -12.90 -10.99 2.60
C VAL A 48 -13.67 -11.69 1.49
N THR A 49 -13.07 -11.84 0.35
CA THR A 49 -13.60 -12.58 -0.79
C THR A 49 -12.85 -13.90 -1.02
N GLU A 50 -13.44 -14.79 -1.84
CA GLU A 50 -12.71 -15.98 -2.31
C GLU A 50 -11.45 -15.61 -3.08
N MET A 51 -11.44 -14.43 -3.72
CA MET A 51 -10.31 -13.96 -4.52
C MET A 51 -9.16 -13.47 -3.64
N ASP A 52 -9.41 -12.89 -2.46
CA ASP A 52 -8.35 -12.57 -1.49
C ASP A 52 -7.61 -13.85 -1.08
N LEU A 53 -8.35 -14.89 -0.68
CA LEU A 53 -7.77 -16.17 -0.27
C LEU A 53 -7.07 -16.88 -1.44
N TRP A 54 -7.66 -16.82 -2.64
CA TRP A 54 -7.07 -17.39 -3.84
C TRP A 54 -5.74 -16.70 -4.17
N ALA A 55 -5.73 -15.37 -4.17
CA ALA A 55 -4.55 -14.57 -4.51
C ALA A 55 -3.43 -14.76 -3.48
N GLU A 56 -3.72 -14.69 -2.16
CA GLU A 56 -2.70 -14.92 -1.14
C GLU A 56 -2.08 -16.31 -1.27
N ARG A 57 -2.89 -17.36 -1.47
CA ARG A 57 -2.39 -18.72 -1.67
C ARG A 57 -1.47 -18.82 -2.88
N HIS A 58 -1.87 -18.27 -4.04
CA HIS A 58 -1.06 -18.35 -5.27
C HIS A 58 0.25 -17.55 -5.16
N ILE A 59 0.22 -16.39 -4.50
CA ILE A 59 1.43 -15.59 -4.23
C ILE A 59 2.37 -16.39 -3.32
N THR A 60 1.85 -16.90 -2.21
CA THR A 60 2.67 -17.59 -1.20
C THR A 60 3.23 -18.92 -1.72
N GLU A 61 2.45 -19.72 -2.46
CA GLU A 61 2.94 -20.95 -3.11
C GLU A 61 4.08 -20.65 -4.09
N ALA A 62 3.95 -19.60 -4.91
CA ALA A 62 4.99 -19.21 -5.86
C ALA A 62 6.27 -18.71 -5.15
N LEU A 63 6.13 -17.90 -4.09
CA LEU A 63 7.26 -17.47 -3.27
C LEU A 63 7.96 -18.65 -2.61
N ILE A 64 7.23 -19.58 -1.99
CA ILE A 64 7.78 -20.76 -1.32
C ILE A 64 8.49 -21.67 -2.32
N ALA A 65 7.93 -21.87 -3.51
CA ALA A 65 8.54 -22.72 -4.53
C ALA A 65 9.89 -22.18 -5.02
N ALA A 66 9.99 -20.84 -5.18
CA ALA A 66 11.22 -20.20 -5.62
C ALA A 66 12.20 -19.95 -4.47
N ARG A 67 11.69 -19.68 -3.28
CA ARG A 67 12.44 -19.19 -2.10
C ARG A 67 12.03 -19.94 -0.83
N PRO A 68 12.34 -21.24 -0.69
CA PRO A 68 11.80 -22.10 0.39
C PRO A 68 12.28 -21.73 1.80
N ASN A 69 13.30 -20.88 1.95
CA ASN A 69 13.84 -20.47 3.24
C ASN A 69 13.46 -19.04 3.67
N ASP A 70 12.64 -18.35 2.86
CA ASP A 70 12.22 -16.98 3.16
C ASP A 70 11.02 -16.96 4.14
N ALA A 71 10.95 -15.91 4.97
CA ALA A 71 9.80 -15.64 5.80
C ALA A 71 8.68 -14.96 4.98
N ILE A 72 7.42 -15.17 5.34
CA ILE A 72 6.26 -14.57 4.68
C ILE A 72 5.23 -14.15 5.70
N VAL A 73 4.73 -12.92 5.58
CA VAL A 73 3.54 -12.42 6.30
C VAL A 73 2.53 -11.94 5.27
N GLY A 74 1.32 -12.48 5.31
CA GLY A 74 0.19 -12.12 4.46
C GLY A 74 -0.97 -11.57 5.26
N GLU A 75 -1.83 -10.80 4.62
CA GLU A 75 -3.02 -10.21 5.22
C GLU A 75 -4.03 -11.28 5.64
N GLU A 76 -4.28 -12.28 4.78
CA GLU A 76 -5.31 -13.30 4.95
C GLU A 76 -4.90 -14.44 5.88
N GLY A 77 -3.79 -14.26 6.56
CA GLY A 77 -3.35 -15.14 7.65
C GLY A 77 -2.10 -15.95 7.39
N THR A 78 -1.47 -15.84 6.23
CA THR A 78 -0.18 -16.49 6.01
C THR A 78 0.85 -15.94 6.99
N ARG A 79 1.43 -16.85 7.79
CA ARG A 79 2.55 -16.59 8.69
C ARG A 79 3.55 -17.71 8.54
N ARG A 80 4.72 -17.40 8.04
CA ARG A 80 5.78 -18.35 7.85
C ARG A 80 7.10 -17.78 8.32
N GLU A 81 7.77 -18.47 9.19
CA GLU A 81 9.14 -18.17 9.60
C GLU A 81 10.13 -18.59 8.49
N GLY A 82 11.27 -17.89 8.42
CA GLY A 82 12.34 -18.14 7.46
C GLY A 82 13.72 -18.03 8.10
N SER A 83 14.74 -18.48 7.39
CA SER A 83 16.13 -18.45 7.85
C SER A 83 17.10 -17.76 6.88
N SER A 84 16.60 -17.23 5.75
CA SER A 84 17.43 -16.62 4.71
C SER A 84 17.78 -15.14 4.97
N GLY A 85 17.12 -14.50 5.96
CA GLY A 85 17.16 -13.05 6.15
C GLY A 85 16.18 -12.27 5.24
N VAL A 86 15.50 -12.93 4.32
CA VAL A 86 14.46 -12.31 3.47
C VAL A 86 13.08 -12.50 4.10
N HIS A 87 12.31 -11.42 4.17
CA HIS A 87 10.95 -11.42 4.71
C HIS A 87 10.00 -10.73 3.72
N TRP A 88 9.01 -11.48 3.21
CA TRP A 88 7.98 -11.01 2.29
C TRP A 88 6.76 -10.49 3.03
N TYR A 89 6.19 -9.38 2.53
CA TYR A 89 4.94 -8.76 2.96
C TYR A 89 3.96 -8.82 1.80
N VAL A 90 2.83 -9.48 2.01
CA VAL A 90 1.87 -9.77 0.94
C VAL A 90 0.50 -9.24 1.31
N ASP A 91 -0.03 -8.35 0.46
CA ASP A 91 -1.43 -7.99 0.45
C ASP A 91 -2.02 -8.44 -0.90
N PRO A 92 -2.90 -9.46 -0.87
CA PRO A 92 -3.44 -10.04 -2.09
C PRO A 92 -4.37 -9.09 -2.85
N ILE A 93 -5.17 -8.29 -2.12
CA ILE A 93 -6.08 -7.27 -2.67
C ILE A 93 -6.15 -6.09 -1.72
N ASP A 94 -5.13 -5.21 -1.74
CA ASP A 94 -5.23 -3.91 -1.08
C ASP A 94 -6.41 -3.13 -1.67
N GLY A 95 -7.38 -2.77 -0.82
CA GLY A 95 -8.61 -2.13 -1.25
C GLY A 95 -9.74 -3.12 -1.62
N THR A 96 -9.93 -4.22 -0.88
CA THR A 96 -10.98 -5.24 -1.07
C THR A 96 -12.38 -4.64 -1.27
N THR A 97 -12.72 -3.54 -0.56
CA THR A 97 -13.99 -2.83 -0.77
C THR A 97 -14.11 -2.31 -2.21
N ASN A 98 -13.05 -1.72 -2.76
CA ASN A 98 -13.06 -1.23 -4.14
C ASN A 98 -13.20 -2.39 -5.14
N TYR A 99 -12.49 -3.49 -4.90
CA TYR A 99 -12.61 -4.71 -5.68
C TYR A 99 -14.07 -5.21 -5.70
N LEU A 100 -14.71 -5.32 -4.54
CA LEU A 100 -16.11 -5.75 -4.41
C LEU A 100 -17.07 -4.89 -5.22
N TYR A 101 -16.94 -3.59 -5.12
CA TYR A 101 -17.83 -2.64 -5.80
C TYR A 101 -17.46 -2.37 -7.26
N GLY A 102 -16.37 -2.96 -7.78
CA GLY A 102 -15.86 -2.67 -9.12
C GLY A 102 -15.36 -1.24 -9.27
N HIS A 103 -14.94 -0.64 -8.15
CA HIS A 103 -14.38 0.69 -8.13
C HIS A 103 -12.87 0.64 -8.38
N PRO A 104 -12.25 1.59 -9.11
CA PRO A 104 -10.80 1.66 -9.23
C PRO A 104 -10.14 1.94 -7.87
N GLY A 105 -8.85 1.61 -7.74
CA GLY A 105 -8.07 1.83 -6.52
C GLY A 105 -8.00 0.59 -5.63
N TYR A 106 -7.91 -0.60 -6.25
CA TYR A 106 -7.45 -1.83 -5.58
C TYR A 106 -6.19 -2.34 -6.28
N SER A 107 -5.35 -3.05 -5.55
CA SER A 107 -4.05 -3.48 -6.06
C SER A 107 -3.57 -4.79 -5.44
N VAL A 108 -2.59 -5.44 -6.11
CA VAL A 108 -1.79 -6.54 -5.55
C VAL A 108 -0.48 -5.95 -5.06
N SER A 109 -0.11 -6.18 -3.81
CA SER A 109 1.07 -5.60 -3.18
C SER A 109 2.01 -6.69 -2.66
N ILE A 110 3.28 -6.70 -3.12
CA ILE A 110 4.33 -7.60 -2.65
C ILE A 110 5.58 -6.78 -2.33
N GLY A 111 5.90 -6.67 -1.04
CA GLY A 111 7.13 -6.06 -0.55
C GLY A 111 8.10 -7.11 0.01
N ALA A 112 9.39 -6.79 0.05
CA ALA A 112 10.38 -7.59 0.75
C ALA A 112 11.38 -6.75 1.51
N SER A 113 11.77 -7.24 2.71
CA SER A 113 12.96 -6.78 3.43
C SER A 113 14.07 -7.82 3.36
N VAL A 114 15.31 -7.35 3.44
CA VAL A 114 16.51 -8.17 3.54
C VAL A 114 17.27 -7.70 4.78
N ASP A 115 17.51 -8.63 5.72
CA ASP A 115 18.16 -8.37 7.00
C ASP A 115 17.49 -7.23 7.79
N GLY A 116 16.15 -7.16 7.72
CA GLY A 116 15.32 -6.17 8.42
C GLY A 116 15.16 -4.84 7.72
N GLU A 117 15.84 -4.59 6.59
CA GLU A 117 15.70 -3.36 5.81
C GLU A 117 14.84 -3.59 4.57
N LEU A 118 13.85 -2.73 4.31
CA LEU A 118 13.06 -2.77 3.08
C LEU A 118 13.95 -2.71 1.84
N ALA A 119 13.70 -3.59 0.89
CA ALA A 119 14.60 -3.80 -0.24
C ALA A 119 13.92 -3.87 -1.60
N VAL A 120 12.71 -4.44 -1.70
CA VAL A 120 11.97 -4.64 -2.95
C VAL A 120 10.51 -4.31 -2.74
N GLY A 121 9.88 -3.66 -3.72
CA GLY A 121 8.45 -3.41 -3.74
C GLY A 121 7.88 -3.53 -5.15
N VAL A 122 6.76 -4.24 -5.26
CA VAL A 122 5.97 -4.32 -6.50
C VAL A 122 4.50 -4.17 -6.15
N VAL A 123 3.82 -3.26 -6.85
CA VAL A 123 2.38 -3.02 -6.73
C VAL A 123 1.76 -3.05 -8.12
N GLY A 124 0.75 -3.88 -8.31
CA GLY A 124 0.00 -3.99 -9.56
C GLY A 124 -1.41 -3.42 -9.43
N ASP A 125 -1.78 -2.47 -10.28
CA ASP A 125 -3.13 -1.92 -10.40
C ASP A 125 -3.87 -2.61 -11.56
N PRO A 126 -4.82 -3.53 -11.29
CA PRO A 126 -5.55 -4.21 -12.34
C PRO A 126 -6.47 -3.31 -13.15
N THR A 127 -6.92 -2.18 -12.57
CA THR A 127 -7.90 -1.29 -13.21
C THR A 127 -7.27 -0.40 -14.28
N LEU A 128 -6.02 0.03 -14.03
CA LEU A 128 -5.25 0.85 -14.97
C LEU A 128 -4.24 0.04 -15.79
N GLY A 129 -4.04 -1.24 -15.49
CA GLY A 129 -3.02 -2.07 -16.13
C GLY A 129 -1.61 -1.57 -15.83
N GLU A 130 -1.40 -1.01 -14.65
CA GLU A 130 -0.11 -0.44 -14.24
C GLU A 130 0.61 -1.34 -13.24
N VAL A 131 1.92 -1.47 -13.42
CA VAL A 131 2.82 -2.14 -12.48
C VAL A 131 3.86 -1.14 -12.00
N PHE A 132 3.86 -0.86 -10.72
CA PHE A 132 4.87 -0.08 -10.03
C PHE A 132 5.90 -1.02 -9.43
N ARG A 133 7.18 -0.70 -9.58
CA ARG A 133 8.27 -1.52 -9.06
C ARG A 133 9.46 -0.71 -8.64
N ALA A 134 10.13 -1.15 -7.59
CA ALA A 134 11.40 -0.59 -7.15
C ALA A 134 12.22 -1.63 -6.38
N ARG A 135 13.54 -1.45 -6.41
CA ARG A 135 14.46 -2.07 -5.46
C ARG A 135 15.38 -1.01 -4.86
N ARG A 136 15.83 -1.22 -3.66
CA ARG A 136 16.76 -0.31 -2.97
C ARG A 136 17.99 0.00 -3.84
N GLY A 137 18.21 1.31 -4.09
CA GLY A 137 19.28 1.83 -4.93
C GLY A 137 19.09 1.62 -6.44
N GLY A 138 17.87 1.22 -6.88
CA GLY A 138 17.56 0.97 -8.28
C GLY A 138 16.66 1.99 -8.95
N GLY A 139 16.09 2.92 -8.16
CA GLY A 139 15.03 3.83 -8.61
C GLY A 139 13.67 3.18 -8.71
N ALA A 140 12.64 3.98 -8.93
CA ALA A 140 11.25 3.56 -9.06
C ALA A 140 10.75 3.66 -10.51
N PHE A 141 9.87 2.73 -10.90
CA PHE A 141 9.35 2.62 -12.26
C PHE A 141 7.85 2.32 -12.25
N ARG A 142 7.14 2.83 -13.26
CA ARG A 142 5.78 2.46 -13.61
C ARG A 142 5.76 1.99 -15.07
N ASN A 143 5.37 0.74 -15.31
CA ASN A 143 5.42 0.12 -16.65
C ASN A 143 6.74 0.40 -17.37
N ASP A 144 7.87 0.15 -16.65
CA ASP A 144 9.25 0.36 -17.11
C ASP A 144 9.66 1.82 -17.38
N VAL A 145 8.78 2.79 -17.15
CA VAL A 145 9.10 4.21 -17.25
C VAL A 145 9.53 4.72 -15.86
N PRO A 146 10.70 5.36 -15.75
CA PRO A 146 11.14 5.95 -14.47
C PRO A 146 10.12 6.97 -13.95
N ILE A 147 9.90 6.96 -12.64
CA ILE A 147 9.00 7.89 -11.96
C ILE A 147 9.73 8.65 -10.86
N ALA A 148 9.21 9.81 -10.51
CA ALA A 148 9.70 10.63 -9.42
C ALA A 148 8.53 11.31 -8.69
N VAL A 149 8.71 11.55 -7.39
CA VAL A 149 7.78 12.30 -6.55
C VAL A 149 7.65 13.74 -7.05
N SER A 150 6.51 14.40 -6.76
CA SER A 150 6.32 15.81 -7.11
C SER A 150 7.27 16.72 -6.30
N ASN A 151 7.61 17.88 -6.88
CA ASN A 151 8.41 18.92 -6.22
C ASN A 151 7.56 19.96 -5.50
N ARG A 152 6.32 19.64 -5.12
CA ARG A 152 5.44 20.55 -4.41
C ARG A 152 6.01 20.87 -3.04
N SER A 153 5.99 22.16 -2.66
CA SER A 153 6.53 22.65 -1.39
C SER A 153 5.51 23.39 -0.52
N SER A 154 4.30 23.65 -1.03
CA SER A 154 3.23 24.35 -0.30
C SER A 154 2.07 23.41 -0.01
N LEU A 155 1.65 23.28 1.25
CA LEU A 155 0.46 22.53 1.65
C LEU A 155 -0.80 23.03 0.93
N ALA A 156 -0.99 24.35 0.83
CA ALA A 156 -2.15 24.94 0.18
C ALA A 156 -2.30 24.58 -1.31
N GLU A 157 -1.23 24.08 -1.94
CA GLU A 157 -1.24 23.63 -3.31
C GLU A 157 -1.20 22.09 -3.45
N ALA A 158 -1.07 21.37 -2.34
CA ALA A 158 -0.87 19.93 -2.33
C ALA A 158 -2.18 19.15 -2.49
N LEU A 159 -2.20 18.17 -3.37
CA LEU A 159 -3.22 17.14 -3.45
C LEU A 159 -2.81 15.99 -2.54
N VAL A 160 -3.59 15.73 -1.48
CA VAL A 160 -3.22 14.80 -0.41
C VAL A 160 -4.13 13.57 -0.41
N GLY A 161 -3.54 12.38 -0.41
CA GLY A 161 -4.24 11.12 -0.20
C GLY A 161 -4.43 10.80 1.28
N THR A 162 -5.51 10.09 1.62
CA THR A 162 -5.74 9.56 2.97
C THR A 162 -6.68 8.36 2.96
N GLY A 163 -6.69 7.59 4.04
CA GLY A 163 -7.60 6.47 4.23
C GLY A 163 -8.36 6.52 5.55
N PHE A 164 -9.35 5.61 5.68
CA PHE A 164 -10.19 5.50 6.87
C PHE A 164 -10.34 4.04 7.29
N GLY A 165 -10.18 3.77 8.58
CA GLY A 165 -10.33 2.45 9.15
C GLY A 165 -11.77 1.91 9.14
N TYR A 166 -11.92 0.61 9.39
CA TYR A 166 -13.21 -0.09 9.36
C TYR A 166 -14.07 0.11 10.63
N ARG A 167 -13.48 0.56 11.75
CA ARG A 167 -14.22 0.82 12.99
C ARG A 167 -14.84 2.22 13.00
N ALA A 168 -16.09 2.33 13.42
CA ALA A 168 -16.83 3.60 13.41
C ALA A 168 -16.23 4.68 14.34
N ASP A 169 -15.68 4.27 15.50
CA ASP A 169 -15.00 5.18 16.44
C ASP A 169 -13.70 5.75 15.84
N ARG A 170 -12.91 4.90 15.15
CA ARG A 170 -11.71 5.32 14.44
C ARG A 170 -12.05 6.28 13.30
N ARG A 171 -13.07 5.98 12.48
CA ARG A 171 -13.52 6.90 11.42
C ARG A 171 -13.95 8.26 11.95
N ARG A 172 -14.60 8.29 13.13
CA ARG A 172 -14.97 9.56 13.78
C ARG A 172 -13.74 10.38 14.16
N ALA A 173 -12.71 9.76 14.73
CA ALA A 173 -11.45 10.42 15.05
C ALA A 173 -10.71 10.89 13.77
N GLN A 174 -10.65 10.05 12.75
CA GLN A 174 -10.06 10.41 11.44
C GLN A 174 -10.80 11.57 10.77
N ALA A 175 -12.13 11.64 10.89
CA ALA A 175 -12.91 12.77 10.39
C ALA A 175 -12.58 14.09 11.15
N GLN A 176 -12.27 14.03 12.45
CA GLN A 176 -11.81 15.21 13.20
C GLN A 176 -10.43 15.70 12.73
N VAL A 177 -9.52 14.78 12.40
CA VAL A 177 -8.24 15.14 11.77
C VAL A 177 -8.48 15.78 10.40
N LEU A 178 -9.34 15.18 9.58
CA LEU A 178 -9.65 15.72 8.26
C LEU A 178 -10.23 17.13 8.29
N GLN A 179 -11.03 17.48 9.30
CA GLN A 179 -11.54 18.84 9.49
C GLN A 179 -10.42 19.89 9.68
N GLN A 180 -9.25 19.48 10.21
CA GLN A 180 -8.10 20.37 10.38
C GLN A 180 -7.18 20.35 9.15
N VAL A 181 -7.10 19.23 8.43
CA VAL A 181 -6.21 19.10 7.27
C VAL A 181 -6.83 19.71 6.01
N LEU A 182 -8.12 19.49 5.76
CA LEU A 182 -8.79 19.88 4.53
C LEU A 182 -8.70 21.40 4.20
N PRO A 183 -8.82 22.33 5.16
CA PRO A 183 -8.68 23.77 4.88
C PRO A 183 -7.24 24.19 4.52
N GLU A 184 -6.23 23.40 4.88
CA GLU A 184 -4.81 23.72 4.76
C GLU A 184 -4.18 23.20 3.47
N VAL A 185 -4.91 22.32 2.73
CA VAL A 185 -4.42 21.68 1.51
C VAL A 185 -5.29 22.04 0.31
N ARG A 186 -4.78 21.81 -0.91
CA ARG A 186 -5.56 22.04 -2.14
C ARG A 186 -6.85 21.22 -2.17
N ASP A 187 -6.73 19.93 -1.89
CA ASP A 187 -7.85 18.97 -1.92
C ASP A 187 -7.39 17.64 -1.34
N ILE A 188 -8.37 16.77 -1.02
CA ILE A 188 -8.15 15.42 -0.51
C ILE A 188 -8.59 14.39 -1.55
N ARG A 189 -7.88 13.27 -1.60
CA ARG A 189 -8.30 12.05 -2.29
C ARG A 189 -8.37 10.88 -1.30
N ARG A 190 -9.42 10.09 -1.42
CA ARG A 190 -9.60 8.85 -0.68
C ARG A 190 -9.76 7.72 -1.71
N MET A 191 -8.63 7.14 -2.16
CA MET A 191 -8.66 6.09 -3.17
C MET A 191 -9.10 4.75 -2.57
N GLY A 192 -8.59 4.37 -1.42
CA GLY A 192 -9.06 3.21 -0.65
C GLY A 192 -8.14 2.01 -0.64
N GLY A 193 -6.93 2.17 -1.18
CA GLY A 193 -5.83 1.21 -1.08
C GLY A 193 -4.54 1.95 -0.73
N ALA A 194 -3.86 1.56 0.34
CA ALA A 194 -2.66 2.24 0.83
C ALA A 194 -1.46 2.06 -0.12
N ALA A 195 -1.31 0.87 -0.69
CA ALA A 195 -0.22 0.59 -1.62
C ALA A 195 -0.32 1.45 -2.88
N ILE A 196 -1.55 1.62 -3.44
CA ILE A 196 -1.75 2.44 -4.63
C ILE A 196 -1.67 3.94 -4.33
N ASP A 197 -2.04 4.38 -3.13
CA ASP A 197 -1.87 5.76 -2.70
C ASP A 197 -0.38 6.13 -2.56
N LEU A 198 0.46 5.25 -2.01
CA LEU A 198 1.92 5.40 -1.98
C LEU A 198 2.53 5.44 -3.39
N CYS A 199 2.07 4.57 -4.30
CA CYS A 199 2.47 4.59 -5.71
C CYS A 199 2.05 5.89 -6.41
N SER A 200 0.89 6.44 -6.04
CA SER A 200 0.41 7.72 -6.56
C SER A 200 1.27 8.89 -6.10
N VAL A 201 1.80 8.86 -4.87
CA VAL A 201 2.83 9.80 -4.42
C VAL A 201 4.12 9.60 -5.22
N ALA A 202 4.55 8.35 -5.38
CA ALA A 202 5.80 8.03 -6.07
C ALA A 202 5.84 8.50 -7.53
N CYS A 203 4.70 8.61 -8.20
CA CYS A 203 4.62 9.06 -9.60
C CYS A 203 4.06 10.50 -9.76
N GLY A 204 3.87 11.23 -8.68
CA GLY A 204 3.40 12.62 -8.68
C GLY A 204 1.91 12.82 -9.00
N ARG A 205 1.08 11.74 -8.92
CA ARG A 205 -0.39 11.85 -9.00
C ARG A 205 -0.99 12.42 -7.72
N LEU A 206 -0.36 12.13 -6.57
CA LEU A 206 -0.56 12.79 -5.30
C LEU A 206 0.72 13.51 -4.91
N ASP A 207 0.59 14.63 -4.20
CA ASP A 207 1.75 15.33 -3.65
C ASP A 207 2.16 14.77 -2.29
N ALA A 208 1.19 14.19 -1.56
CA ALA A 208 1.40 13.55 -0.27
C ALA A 208 0.33 12.50 0.03
N TYR A 209 0.64 11.63 1.00
CA TYR A 209 -0.30 10.66 1.57
C TYR A 209 -0.07 10.54 3.06
N TYR A 210 -1.16 10.34 3.83
CA TYR A 210 -1.09 9.95 5.23
C TYR A 210 -2.23 9.01 5.59
N GLU A 211 -1.96 8.03 6.45
CA GLU A 211 -3.00 7.16 6.99
C GLU A 211 -2.59 6.61 8.36
N TYR A 212 -3.59 6.33 9.21
CA TYR A 212 -3.43 5.65 10.48
C TYR A 212 -4.27 4.37 10.53
N GLY A 213 -3.67 3.31 11.05
CA GLY A 213 -4.34 2.02 11.28
C GLY A 213 -4.09 1.01 10.18
N ILE A 214 -2.98 1.18 9.45
CA ILE A 214 -2.47 0.29 8.42
C ILE A 214 -1.52 -0.77 9.00
N SER A 215 -1.33 -1.84 8.27
CA SER A 215 -0.44 -2.94 8.58
C SER A 215 0.79 -2.96 7.67
N SER A 216 1.77 -3.81 7.98
CA SER A 216 3.02 -3.87 7.22
C SER A 216 2.82 -4.35 5.78
N TRP A 217 1.87 -5.22 5.51
CA TRP A 217 1.58 -5.73 4.16
C TRP A 217 0.93 -4.67 3.26
N ASP A 218 0.13 -3.73 3.82
CA ASP A 218 -0.49 -2.63 3.09
C ASP A 218 0.57 -1.66 2.52
N VAL A 219 1.69 -1.48 3.21
CA VAL A 219 2.61 -0.37 2.93
C VAL A 219 4.03 -0.78 2.54
N ALA A 220 4.49 -2.01 2.79
CA ALA A 220 5.88 -2.37 2.57
C ALA A 220 6.32 -2.15 1.11
N ALA A 221 5.55 -2.61 0.14
CA ALA A 221 5.88 -2.44 -1.28
C ALA A 221 5.83 -0.97 -1.70
N GLY A 222 4.71 -0.28 -1.38
CA GLY A 222 4.53 1.14 -1.70
C GLY A 222 5.60 2.04 -1.07
N THR A 223 6.07 1.70 0.14
CA THR A 223 7.15 2.42 0.81
C THR A 223 8.48 2.33 0.04
N VAL A 224 8.87 1.14 -0.44
CA VAL A 224 10.08 1.02 -1.27
C VAL A 224 9.95 1.86 -2.53
N ILE A 225 8.80 1.78 -3.21
CA ILE A 225 8.55 2.52 -4.46
C ILE A 225 8.58 4.04 -4.20
N ALA A 226 7.96 4.52 -3.12
CA ALA A 226 7.97 5.92 -2.76
C ALA A 226 9.37 6.43 -2.38
N LEU A 227 10.13 5.68 -1.57
CA LEU A 227 11.51 6.03 -1.22
C LEU A 227 12.41 6.12 -2.44
N GLU A 228 12.34 5.14 -3.34
CA GLU A 228 13.16 5.08 -4.57
C GLU A 228 12.75 6.13 -5.61
N SER A 229 11.55 6.71 -5.51
CA SER A 229 11.11 7.87 -6.31
C SER A 229 11.56 9.23 -5.76
N GLY A 230 12.17 9.25 -4.55
CA GLY A 230 12.64 10.45 -3.86
C GLY A 230 11.67 11.00 -2.81
N ALA A 231 10.62 10.30 -2.43
CA ALA A 231 9.77 10.68 -1.31
C ALA A 231 10.45 10.38 0.03
N ALA A 232 10.10 11.16 1.06
CA ALA A 232 10.29 10.77 2.46
C ALA A 232 9.05 9.97 2.92
N VAL A 233 9.27 8.84 3.60
CA VAL A 233 8.20 7.98 4.15
C VAL A 233 8.53 7.67 5.61
N THR A 234 7.71 8.20 6.54
CA THR A 234 7.97 8.09 7.99
C THR A 234 6.68 8.04 8.81
N ASP A 235 6.82 7.78 10.12
CA ASP A 235 5.81 8.15 11.11
C ASP A 235 5.85 9.67 11.41
N LEU A 236 4.96 10.16 12.28
CA LEU A 236 4.94 11.58 12.67
C LEU A 236 6.17 12.03 13.48
N ALA A 237 6.97 11.10 14.00
CA ALA A 237 8.23 11.41 14.68
C ALA A 237 9.44 11.43 13.72
N GLY A 238 9.21 11.21 12.42
CA GLY A 238 10.26 11.17 11.41
C GLY A 238 11.03 9.86 11.37
N ARG A 239 10.50 8.77 11.95
CA ARG A 239 11.14 7.45 11.98
C ARG A 239 10.62 6.59 10.83
N PRO A 240 11.47 5.75 10.19
CA PRO A 240 10.99 4.73 9.27
C PRO A 240 9.89 3.87 9.91
N THR A 241 8.84 3.55 9.15
CA THR A 241 7.68 2.83 9.69
C THR A 241 7.06 1.87 8.67
N LEU A 242 6.46 0.79 9.17
CA LEU A 242 5.52 -0.08 8.45
C LEU A 242 4.14 -0.10 9.14
N GLY A 243 3.79 0.97 9.83
CA GLY A 243 2.53 1.16 10.53
C GLY A 243 2.71 1.43 12.04
N PRO A 244 1.65 1.81 12.77
CA PRO A 244 0.30 2.05 12.30
C PRO A 244 0.09 3.43 11.63
N MET A 245 1.02 4.38 11.74
CA MET A 245 0.96 5.70 11.13
C MET A 245 2.01 5.84 10.05
N ILE A 246 1.59 6.31 8.87
CA ILE A 246 2.48 6.62 7.75
C ILE A 246 2.21 8.00 7.19
N VAL A 247 3.28 8.69 6.80
CA VAL A 247 3.25 9.95 6.05
C VAL A 247 4.26 9.82 4.91
N ALA A 248 3.83 10.06 3.68
CA ALA A 248 4.66 10.04 2.49
C ALA A 248 4.50 11.33 1.70
N ALA A 249 5.60 11.98 1.33
CA ALA A 249 5.61 13.17 0.47
C ALA A 249 7.02 13.46 -0.04
N GLY A 250 7.15 14.35 -1.03
CA GLY A 250 8.43 14.96 -1.37
C GLY A 250 9.04 15.71 -0.18
N ALA A 251 10.37 15.74 -0.08
CA ALA A 251 11.09 16.30 1.06
C ALA A 251 10.65 17.74 1.46
N PRO A 252 10.38 18.66 0.51
CA PRO A 252 9.92 20.01 0.87
C PRO A 252 8.56 20.07 1.60
N LEU A 253 7.66 19.12 1.28
CA LEU A 253 6.29 19.09 1.78
C LEU A 253 6.14 18.22 3.04
N HIS A 254 6.95 17.18 3.18
CA HIS A 254 6.82 16.15 4.21
C HIS A 254 6.87 16.73 5.64
N GLY A 255 7.83 17.63 5.90
CA GLY A 255 8.00 18.25 7.21
C GLY A 255 6.77 19.06 7.65
N ASP A 256 6.24 19.90 6.76
CA ASP A 256 5.08 20.75 7.02
C ASP A 256 3.81 19.90 7.23
N LEU A 257 3.63 18.84 6.43
CA LEU A 257 2.53 17.91 6.62
C LEU A 257 2.62 17.19 7.98
N CYS A 258 3.80 16.75 8.39
CA CYS A 258 4.00 16.16 9.72
C CYS A 258 3.67 17.13 10.85
N VAL A 259 3.98 18.43 10.71
CA VAL A 259 3.62 19.45 11.69
C VAL A 259 2.11 19.61 11.78
N LEU A 260 1.41 19.71 10.65
CA LEU A 260 -0.05 19.80 10.58
C LEU A 260 -0.72 18.58 11.20
N LEU A 261 -0.29 17.38 10.84
CA LEU A 261 -0.86 16.12 11.34
C LEU A 261 -0.63 15.92 12.85
N ARG A 262 0.53 16.33 13.40
CA ARG A 262 0.77 16.33 14.85
C ARG A 262 -0.17 17.29 15.58
N ALA A 263 -0.37 18.51 15.05
CA ALA A 263 -1.32 19.47 15.62
C ALA A 263 -2.75 18.91 15.63
N ALA A 264 -3.13 18.17 14.57
CA ALA A 264 -4.40 17.47 14.43
C ALA A 264 -4.49 16.16 15.24
N ARG A 265 -3.42 15.71 15.91
CA ARG A 265 -3.33 14.47 16.69
C ARG A 265 -3.65 13.22 15.86
N ALA A 266 -3.14 13.17 14.64
CA ALA A 266 -3.43 12.11 13.68
C ALA A 266 -2.93 10.72 14.07
N ASP A 267 -2.01 10.61 15.04
CA ASP A 267 -1.50 9.37 15.63
C ASP A 267 -2.21 8.94 16.93
N GLN A 268 -3.19 9.73 17.42
CA GLN A 268 -3.91 9.46 18.68
C GLN A 268 -5.31 8.90 18.38
N MET A 269 -5.34 7.76 17.67
CA MET A 269 -6.59 7.13 17.24
C MET A 269 -6.98 5.99 18.20
N PRO A 270 -8.27 5.66 18.34
CA PRO A 270 -8.70 4.45 19.02
C PRO A 270 -8.06 3.19 18.40
N THR A 271 -7.51 2.33 19.24
CA THR A 271 -6.89 1.05 18.87
C THR A 271 -7.94 -0.03 18.63
#